data_ef1ad89446f5aa046548ae69675e4573
#
_entry.id   ef1ad89446f5aa046548ae69675e4573
#
_cell.length_a   1.000
_cell.length_b   1.000
_cell.length_c   1.000
_cell.angle_alpha   90.00
_cell.angle_beta   90.00
_cell.angle_gamma   90.00
#
_symmetry.space_group_name_H-M   'P 1'
#
loop_
_entity.id
_entity.type
_entity.pdbx_description
1 polymer ?
#
loop_
_entity_poly.entity_id
_entity_poly.type
_entity_poly.pdbx_seq_one_letter_code
_entity_poly.pdbx_strand_id
1 'polypeptide(L)'
;MSRIFLVFAAAAALAAAGAAVGQESKVQLKDGPGKDKAMQCVACHSLDYIQMNSRFLDKAGWTASVNKMINAFAAPIPKEDVEAIASYLAENYGKPPAK
;
A
#
# COMPACT_ATOMS: atom_id res chain seq x y z
N MET A 1 -19.87 -46.23 5.16
CA MET A 1 -20.43 -44.94 4.74
C MET A 1 -19.89 -43.75 5.55
N SER A 2 -19.80 -43.84 6.87
CA SER A 2 -19.31 -42.69 7.68
C SER A 2 -17.90 -42.22 7.38
N ARG A 3 -16.98 -43.11 6.98
CA ARG A 3 -15.58 -42.75 6.65
C ARG A 3 -15.46 -41.92 5.36
N ILE A 4 -16.35 -42.19 4.39
CA ILE A 4 -16.35 -41.44 3.12
C ILE A 4 -16.84 -40.00 3.33
N PHE A 5 -17.83 -39.79 4.19
CA PHE A 5 -18.35 -38.47 4.52
C PHE A 5 -17.30 -37.61 5.25
N LEU A 6 -16.50 -38.21 6.12
CA LEU A 6 -15.41 -37.50 6.81
C LEU A 6 -14.32 -37.03 5.87
N VAL A 7 -13.96 -37.82 4.85
CA VAL A 7 -12.96 -37.45 3.85
C VAL A 7 -13.45 -36.27 3.00
N PHE A 8 -14.72 -36.27 2.58
CA PHE A 8 -15.27 -35.16 1.82
C PHE A 8 -15.39 -33.87 2.65
N ALA A 9 -15.74 -33.96 3.91
CA ALA A 9 -15.80 -32.81 4.81
C ALA A 9 -14.42 -32.18 5.03
N ALA A 10 -13.38 -33.00 5.20
CA ALA A 10 -12.00 -32.52 5.35
C ALA A 10 -11.49 -31.83 4.07
N ALA A 11 -11.77 -32.38 2.90
CA ALA A 11 -11.39 -31.76 1.61
C ALA A 11 -12.10 -30.43 1.38
N ALA A 12 -13.38 -30.31 1.73
CA ALA A 12 -14.12 -29.06 1.64
C ALA A 12 -13.58 -27.97 2.59
N ALA A 13 -13.18 -28.35 3.81
CA ALA A 13 -12.59 -27.43 4.77
C ALA A 13 -11.23 -26.87 4.29
N LEU A 14 -10.39 -27.70 3.68
CA LEU A 14 -9.11 -27.27 3.11
C LEU A 14 -9.28 -26.33 1.92
N ALA A 15 -10.28 -26.55 1.06
CA ALA A 15 -10.60 -25.67 -0.05
C ALA A 15 -11.10 -24.30 0.43
N ALA A 16 -11.91 -24.24 1.48
CA ALA A 16 -12.40 -23.00 2.08
C ALA A 16 -11.26 -22.20 2.73
N ALA A 17 -10.32 -22.84 3.41
CA ALA A 17 -9.15 -22.17 3.99
C ALA A 17 -8.24 -21.56 2.91
N GLY A 18 -8.02 -22.23 1.78
CA GLY A 18 -7.25 -21.70 0.66
C GLY A 18 -7.90 -20.47 0.01
N ALA A 19 -9.23 -20.43 -0.09
CA ALA A 19 -9.96 -19.29 -0.63
C ALA A 19 -9.89 -18.06 0.28
N ALA A 20 -9.83 -18.22 1.61
CA ALA A 20 -9.74 -17.13 2.56
C ALA A 20 -8.40 -16.37 2.47
N VAL A 21 -7.28 -17.06 2.17
CA VAL A 21 -5.95 -16.43 2.02
C VAL A 21 -5.87 -15.53 0.78
N GLY A 22 -6.62 -15.82 -0.28
CA GLY A 22 -6.63 -15.03 -1.51
C GLY A 22 -7.48 -13.74 -1.46
N GLN A 23 -8.10 -13.42 -0.33
CA GLN A 23 -9.04 -12.30 -0.19
C GLN A 23 -8.47 -11.08 0.56
N GLU A 24 -7.18 -10.90 0.56
CA GLU A 24 -6.59 -9.67 1.12
C GLU A 24 -7.10 -8.43 0.38
N SER A 25 -7.63 -7.46 1.11
CA SER A 25 -8.09 -6.21 0.54
C SER A 25 -6.91 -5.43 -0.02
N LYS A 26 -7.01 -5.02 -1.29
CA LYS A 26 -6.03 -4.14 -1.91
C LYS A 26 -6.28 -2.71 -1.46
N VAL A 27 -5.25 -2.06 -0.94
CA VAL A 27 -5.31 -0.63 -0.62
C VAL A 27 -5.49 0.17 -1.89
N GLN A 28 -6.48 1.05 -1.88
CA GLN A 28 -6.70 2.02 -2.95
C GLN A 28 -6.38 3.42 -2.46
N LEU A 29 -5.59 4.14 -3.24
CA LEU A 29 -5.26 5.53 -2.94
C LEU A 29 -6.44 6.46 -3.22
N LYS A 30 -6.57 7.51 -2.42
CA LYS A 30 -7.55 8.57 -2.64
C LYS A 30 -7.33 9.24 -4.00
N ASP A 31 -8.41 9.66 -4.65
CA ASP A 31 -8.32 10.42 -5.89
C ASP A 31 -7.79 11.83 -5.64
N GLY A 32 -7.02 12.34 -6.57
CA GLY A 32 -6.48 13.68 -6.51
C GLY A 32 -5.27 13.88 -7.41
N PRO A 33 -4.83 15.12 -7.59
CA PRO A 33 -3.64 15.46 -8.39
C PRO A 33 -2.40 14.74 -7.86
N GLY A 34 -1.66 14.07 -8.72
CA GLY A 34 -0.45 13.32 -8.37
C GLY A 34 -0.67 11.87 -8.01
N LYS A 35 -1.92 11.38 -7.92
CA LYS A 35 -2.20 9.98 -7.65
C LYS A 35 -1.50 9.02 -8.60
N ASP A 36 -1.53 9.31 -9.89
CA ASP A 36 -0.87 8.52 -10.94
C ASP A 36 0.63 8.39 -10.69
N LYS A 37 1.28 9.47 -10.27
CA LYS A 37 2.69 9.48 -9.89
C LYS A 37 2.95 8.68 -8.63
N ALA A 38 2.11 8.81 -7.61
CA ALA A 38 2.22 8.07 -6.35
C ALA A 38 2.01 6.56 -6.54
N MET A 39 1.27 6.14 -7.56
CA MET A 39 1.11 4.73 -7.89
C MET A 39 2.42 4.02 -8.26
N GLN A 40 3.47 4.73 -8.60
CA GLN A 40 4.80 4.16 -8.82
C GLN A 40 5.36 3.44 -7.58
N CYS A 41 4.88 3.78 -6.38
CA CYS A 41 5.29 3.14 -5.13
C CYS A 41 4.99 1.63 -5.10
N VAL A 42 4.06 1.12 -5.90
CA VAL A 42 3.72 -0.31 -5.96
C VAL A 42 4.83 -1.18 -6.55
N ALA A 43 5.83 -0.58 -7.19
CA ALA A 43 6.92 -1.33 -7.85
C ALA A 43 7.72 -2.21 -6.88
N CYS A 44 7.80 -1.85 -5.60
CA CYS A 44 8.65 -2.51 -4.61
C CYS A 44 7.89 -3.09 -3.41
N HIS A 45 6.77 -2.49 -3.01
CA HIS A 45 6.01 -2.91 -1.83
C HIS A 45 4.53 -2.48 -1.94
N SER A 46 3.70 -2.93 -1.02
CA SER A 46 2.30 -2.55 -1.01
C SER A 46 2.08 -1.09 -0.61
N LEU A 47 0.93 -0.54 -0.97
CA LEU A 47 0.52 0.82 -0.64
C LEU A 47 0.09 0.99 0.83
N ASP A 48 0.00 -0.09 1.60
CA ASP A 48 -0.30 -0.04 3.04
C ASP A 48 0.66 0.86 3.79
N TYR A 49 1.91 0.91 3.36
CA TYR A 49 2.94 1.75 3.95
C TYR A 49 2.55 3.23 3.97
N ILE A 50 1.84 3.70 2.97
CA ILE A 50 1.34 5.08 2.90
C ILE A 50 0.33 5.32 4.03
N GLN A 51 -0.65 4.43 4.18
CA GLN A 51 -1.66 4.56 5.23
C GLN A 51 -1.06 4.44 6.64
N MET A 52 -0.11 3.56 6.82
CA MET A 52 0.58 3.37 8.10
C MET A 52 1.33 4.63 8.57
N ASN A 53 1.83 5.43 7.64
CA ASN A 53 2.59 6.65 7.94
C ASN A 53 1.75 7.93 7.86
N SER A 54 0.47 7.85 7.53
CA SER A 54 -0.35 9.01 7.17
C SER A 54 -0.49 10.06 8.27
N ARG A 55 -0.36 9.73 9.53
CA ARG A 55 -0.49 10.68 10.63
C ARG A 55 0.85 11.23 11.15
N PHE A 56 1.94 10.74 10.63
CA PHE A 56 3.27 11.01 11.15
C PHE A 56 4.09 11.94 10.27
N LEU A 57 3.79 11.99 8.98
CA LEU A 57 4.60 12.71 8.00
C LEU A 57 3.86 13.93 7.46
N ASP A 58 4.48 15.09 7.55
CA ASP A 58 4.10 16.29 6.80
C ASP A 58 4.73 16.26 5.40
N LYS A 59 4.58 17.35 4.62
CA LYS A 59 5.14 17.41 3.27
C LYS A 59 6.65 17.20 3.27
N ALA A 60 7.39 17.80 4.21
CA ALA A 60 8.84 17.62 4.31
C ALA A 60 9.21 16.15 4.62
N GLY A 61 8.46 15.52 5.50
CA GLY A 61 8.64 14.11 5.83
C GLY A 61 8.33 13.18 4.64
N TRP A 62 7.27 13.43 3.89
CA TRP A 62 6.96 12.68 2.68
C TRP A 62 8.01 12.89 1.60
N THR A 63 8.49 14.12 1.40
CA THR A 63 9.57 14.41 0.45
C THR A 63 10.84 13.63 0.81
N ALA A 64 11.23 13.63 2.08
CA ALA A 64 12.39 12.87 2.56
C ALA A 64 12.20 11.36 2.35
N SER A 65 11.00 10.84 2.60
CA SER A 65 10.66 9.43 2.40
C SER A 65 10.79 9.01 0.94
N VAL A 66 10.21 9.79 0.01
CA VAL A 66 10.30 9.51 -1.44
C VAL A 66 11.75 9.57 -1.91
N ASN A 67 12.50 10.58 -1.52
CA ASN A 67 13.93 10.69 -1.85
C ASN A 67 14.74 9.51 -1.30
N LYS A 68 14.41 9.01 -0.13
CA LYS A 68 15.05 7.83 0.45
C LYS A 68 14.79 6.58 -0.40
N MET A 69 13.56 6.41 -0.90
CA MET A 69 13.24 5.29 -1.80
C MET A 69 14.10 5.36 -3.07
N ILE A 70 14.27 6.54 -3.64
CA ILE A 70 15.09 6.73 -4.86
C ILE A 70 16.57 6.51 -4.56
N ASN A 71 17.10 7.18 -3.54
CA ASN A 71 18.55 7.27 -3.32
C ASN A 71 19.13 6.06 -2.58
N ALA A 72 18.38 5.49 -1.61
CA ALA A 72 18.84 4.37 -0.81
C ALA A 72 18.40 3.02 -1.36
N PHE A 73 17.22 2.94 -1.97
CA PHE A 73 16.61 1.69 -2.44
C PHE A 73 16.47 1.60 -3.94
N ALA A 74 16.99 2.56 -4.68
CA ALA A 74 16.99 2.59 -6.15
C ALA A 74 15.58 2.47 -6.77
N ALA A 75 14.55 3.07 -6.15
CA ALA A 75 13.21 3.08 -6.69
C ALA A 75 13.19 3.71 -8.09
N PRO A 76 12.48 3.10 -9.06
CA PRO A 76 12.44 3.58 -10.44
C PRO A 76 11.48 4.77 -10.59
N ILE A 77 11.66 5.80 -9.78
CA ILE A 77 10.85 7.02 -9.76
C ILE A 77 11.69 8.18 -10.31
N PRO A 78 11.25 8.85 -11.38
CA PRO A 78 11.93 10.03 -11.89
C PRO A 78 12.01 11.13 -10.82
N LYS A 79 13.14 11.80 -10.72
CA LYS A 79 13.34 12.87 -9.71
C LYS A 79 12.38 14.03 -9.89
N GLU A 80 11.97 14.32 -11.11
CA GLU A 80 10.97 15.34 -11.43
C GLU A 80 9.57 15.02 -10.88
N ASP A 81 9.28 13.76 -10.56
CA ASP A 81 7.99 13.35 -9.99
C ASP A 81 7.93 13.50 -8.45
N VAL A 82 9.05 13.72 -7.79
CA VAL A 82 9.13 13.78 -6.32
C VAL A 82 8.18 14.83 -5.74
N GLU A 83 8.16 16.04 -6.32
CA GLU A 83 7.30 17.12 -5.83
C GLU A 83 5.81 16.78 -5.96
N ALA A 84 5.40 16.23 -7.09
CA ALA A 84 4.01 15.83 -7.32
C ALA A 84 3.58 14.72 -6.36
N ILE A 85 4.44 13.73 -6.13
CA ILE A 85 4.19 12.63 -5.20
C ILE A 85 4.11 13.16 -3.77
N ALA A 86 5.06 13.95 -3.32
CA ALA A 86 5.11 14.50 -1.97
C ALA A 86 3.90 15.39 -1.68
N SER A 87 3.50 16.23 -2.62
CA SER A 87 2.30 17.06 -2.51
C SER A 87 1.03 16.23 -2.41
N TYR A 88 0.88 15.22 -3.27
CA TYR A 88 -0.25 14.31 -3.21
C TYR A 88 -0.34 13.59 -1.85
N LEU A 89 0.78 13.06 -1.38
CA LEU A 89 0.83 12.36 -0.09
C LEU A 89 0.56 13.28 1.09
N ALA A 90 1.09 14.50 1.07
CA ALA A 90 0.84 15.48 2.12
C ALA A 90 -0.63 15.91 2.19
N GLU A 91 -1.27 16.12 1.04
CA GLU A 91 -2.68 16.53 0.98
C GLU A 91 -3.64 15.43 1.41
N ASN A 92 -3.39 14.19 1.02
CA ASN A 92 -4.31 13.08 1.23
C ASN A 92 -3.98 12.21 2.43
N TYR A 93 -2.72 12.17 2.85
CA TYR A 93 -2.19 11.29 3.90
C TYR A 93 -1.24 12.02 4.86
N GLY A 94 -1.18 13.33 4.79
CA GLY A 94 -0.28 14.11 5.61
C GLY A 94 -0.71 14.20 7.08
N LYS A 95 0.27 14.53 7.92
CA LYS A 95 0.05 14.86 9.31
C LYS A 95 -0.96 16.01 9.42
N PRO A 96 -1.98 15.93 10.30
CA PRO A 96 -2.89 17.04 10.53
C PRO A 96 -2.14 18.29 10.97
N PRO A 97 -2.62 19.49 10.57
CA PRO A 97 -2.01 20.73 11.04
C PRO A 97 -2.00 20.79 12.56
N ALA A 98 -0.94 21.36 13.11
CA ALA A 98 -0.87 21.64 14.55
C ALA A 98 -1.99 22.61 14.94
N LYS A 99 -2.71 22.30 16.03
CA LYS A 99 -3.74 23.17 16.58
C LYS A 99 -3.12 24.33 17.36
#